data_bba159947c5fdbeba26ddf83d58687c5
#
_entry.id   bba159947c5fdbeba26ddf83d58687c5
#
_cell.length_a   1.000
_cell.length_b   1.000
_cell.length_c   1.000
_cell.angle_alpha   90.00
_cell.angle_beta   90.00
_cell.angle_gamma   90.00
#
_symmetry.space_group_name_H-M   'P 1'
#
loop_
_entity.id
_entity.type
_entity.pdbx_description
1 polymer ?
#
loop_
_entity_poly.entity_id
_entity_poly.type
_entity_poly.pdbx_seq_one_letter_code
_entity_poly.pdbx_strand_id
1 'polypeptide(L)'
;GRVIFQELTKITHEIKTGNFFHNENLNLAVDNALKTGGDLHLLGLLSNGGVHSHIDHVKALVKLAKDKGLERIYVHGFMDGRDVSPTSGVGFVKELEAYFEEIGVGKIASISGRYYAMDRDNRWERIEKAYDVLVHAKGEFKESAVVCMEETYEKGITDEFVLPTVIGKEGAPTATIKNGDSIIFFNFRPDRGREMTRALNDQVFPGFARENLDLTYVTLTQYDNTLENVHVAYAPTNFNNTLGKFVADQGIKQLRIA
;
A
#
# COMPACT_ATOMS: atom_id res chain seq x y z
N GLY A 1 13.47 -12.22 -29.03
CA GLY A 1 13.32 -11.54 -27.73
C GLY A 1 12.00 -11.91 -27.08
N ARG A 2 11.94 -11.81 -25.78
CA ARG A 2 10.70 -11.97 -25.00
C ARG A 2 10.24 -10.59 -24.51
N VAL A 3 8.94 -10.33 -24.58
CA VAL A 3 8.36 -9.16 -23.91
C VAL A 3 8.32 -9.45 -22.41
N ILE A 4 8.93 -8.57 -21.63
CA ILE A 4 8.90 -8.62 -20.15
C ILE A 4 8.14 -7.40 -19.68
N PHE A 5 7.03 -7.61 -19.01
CA PHE A 5 6.28 -6.55 -18.38
C PHE A 5 6.91 -6.17 -17.04
N GLN A 6 7.04 -4.87 -16.81
CA GLN A 6 7.33 -4.34 -15.47
C GLN A 6 6.08 -4.45 -14.60
N GLU A 7 6.24 -4.33 -13.28
CA GLU A 7 5.19 -4.65 -12.29
C GLU A 7 3.89 -3.85 -12.54
N LEU A 8 3.96 -2.56 -12.85
CA LEU A 8 2.78 -1.77 -13.19
C LEU A 8 1.98 -2.40 -14.33
N THR A 9 2.67 -2.68 -15.45
CA THR A 9 2.02 -3.22 -16.66
C THR A 9 1.54 -4.65 -16.42
N LYS A 10 2.33 -5.46 -15.69
CA LYS A 10 1.97 -6.84 -15.33
C LYS A 10 0.69 -6.88 -14.51
N ILE A 11 0.63 -6.15 -13.39
CA ILE A 11 -0.54 -6.14 -12.49
C ILE A 11 -1.76 -5.57 -13.20
N THR A 12 -1.59 -4.50 -13.98
CA THR A 12 -2.69 -3.93 -14.79
C THR A 12 -3.20 -4.95 -15.83
N HIS A 13 -2.32 -5.74 -16.43
CA HIS A 13 -2.71 -6.81 -17.34
C HIS A 13 -3.47 -7.93 -16.61
N GLU A 14 -2.99 -8.36 -15.44
CA GLU A 14 -3.68 -9.36 -14.61
C GLU A 14 -5.09 -8.91 -14.21
N ILE A 15 -5.28 -7.62 -13.91
CA ILE A 15 -6.61 -7.04 -13.65
C ILE A 15 -7.49 -7.14 -14.90
N LYS A 16 -6.98 -6.72 -16.07
CA LYS A 16 -7.72 -6.75 -17.34
C LYS A 16 -8.12 -8.14 -17.79
N THR A 17 -7.27 -9.13 -17.52
CA THR A 17 -7.54 -10.54 -17.89
C THR A 17 -8.37 -11.29 -16.85
N GLY A 18 -8.58 -10.71 -15.68
CA GLY A 18 -9.30 -11.34 -14.58
C GLY A 18 -8.43 -12.21 -13.67
N ASN A 19 -7.18 -12.50 -14.02
CA ASN A 19 -6.27 -13.34 -13.22
C ASN A 19 -5.98 -12.74 -11.85
N PHE A 20 -5.95 -11.41 -11.74
CA PHE A 20 -5.77 -10.68 -10.48
C PHE A 20 -6.76 -11.16 -9.41
N PHE A 21 -8.01 -11.41 -9.77
CA PHE A 21 -9.08 -11.83 -8.87
C PHE A 21 -8.95 -13.30 -8.41
N HIS A 22 -8.04 -14.06 -9.03
CA HIS A 22 -7.72 -15.44 -8.67
C HIS A 22 -6.37 -15.58 -7.97
N ASN A 23 -5.68 -14.48 -7.68
CA ASN A 23 -4.40 -14.51 -6.96
C ASN A 23 -4.59 -15.08 -5.56
N GLU A 24 -3.89 -16.16 -5.24
CA GLU A 24 -4.05 -16.92 -3.99
C GLU A 24 -3.79 -16.05 -2.75
N ASN A 25 -2.73 -15.23 -2.75
CA ASN A 25 -2.36 -14.44 -1.59
C ASN A 25 -3.27 -13.22 -1.39
N LEU A 26 -3.77 -12.60 -2.46
CA LEU A 26 -4.79 -11.56 -2.36
C LEU A 26 -6.10 -12.13 -1.79
N ASN A 27 -6.49 -13.30 -2.27
CA ASN A 27 -7.66 -14.00 -1.75
C ASN A 27 -7.46 -14.45 -0.29
N LEU A 28 -6.27 -14.89 0.09
CA LEU A 28 -5.94 -15.25 1.48
C LEU A 28 -6.26 -14.11 2.47
N ALA A 29 -5.87 -12.87 2.14
CA ALA A 29 -6.16 -11.71 3.00
C ALA A 29 -7.67 -11.47 3.15
N VAL A 30 -8.41 -11.53 2.04
CA VAL A 30 -9.87 -11.33 2.07
C VAL A 30 -10.57 -12.47 2.82
N ASP A 31 -10.17 -13.72 2.58
CA ASP A 31 -10.74 -14.90 3.24
C ASP A 31 -10.46 -14.91 4.74
N ASN A 32 -9.26 -14.46 5.16
CA ASN A 32 -8.96 -14.30 6.57
C ASN A 32 -9.90 -13.28 7.24
N ALA A 33 -10.06 -12.08 6.64
CA ALA A 33 -10.96 -11.06 7.16
C ALA A 33 -12.41 -11.57 7.28
N LEU A 34 -12.91 -12.31 6.28
CA LEU A 34 -14.22 -12.95 6.34
C LEU A 34 -14.32 -13.99 7.46
N LYS A 35 -13.30 -14.85 7.57
CA LYS A 35 -13.27 -15.96 8.54
C LYS A 35 -13.16 -15.46 10.00
N THR A 36 -12.29 -14.49 10.24
CA THR A 36 -12.05 -13.96 11.61
C THR A 36 -13.09 -12.94 12.06
N GLY A 37 -13.85 -12.37 11.12
CA GLY A 37 -14.67 -11.19 11.37
C GLY A 37 -13.82 -9.93 11.54
N GLY A 38 -12.54 -9.94 11.13
CA GLY A 38 -11.62 -8.81 11.12
C GLY A 38 -11.84 -7.87 9.95
N ASP A 39 -11.05 -6.84 9.89
CA ASP A 39 -11.09 -5.81 8.85
C ASP A 39 -10.04 -6.09 7.77
N LEU A 40 -10.27 -5.59 6.55
CA LEU A 40 -9.27 -5.55 5.49
C LEU A 40 -8.74 -4.11 5.35
N HIS A 41 -7.45 -3.94 5.59
CA HIS A 41 -6.75 -2.68 5.45
C HIS A 41 -5.90 -2.67 4.19
N LEU A 42 -6.12 -1.68 3.33
CA LEU A 42 -5.36 -1.46 2.11
C LEU A 42 -4.45 -0.25 2.30
N LEU A 43 -3.13 -0.48 2.31
CA LEU A 43 -2.12 0.56 2.54
C LEU A 43 -1.36 0.85 1.26
N GLY A 44 -1.06 2.11 0.99
CA GLY A 44 -0.17 2.44 -0.11
C GLY A 44 -0.33 3.84 -0.67
N LEU A 45 0.51 4.17 -1.64
CA LEU A 45 0.54 5.47 -2.29
C LEU A 45 -0.70 5.65 -3.18
N LEU A 46 -1.50 6.65 -2.87
CA LEU A 46 -2.76 6.93 -3.58
C LEU A 46 -2.51 7.96 -4.69
N SER A 47 -2.13 7.48 -5.85
CA SER A 47 -1.95 8.28 -7.06
C SER A 47 -2.04 7.42 -8.33
N ASN A 48 -1.99 8.05 -9.49
CA ASN A 48 -1.87 7.41 -10.80
C ASN A 48 -0.47 7.54 -11.42
N GLY A 49 0.52 7.96 -10.63
CA GLY A 49 1.89 8.20 -11.10
C GLY A 49 2.60 6.95 -11.64
N GLY A 50 2.18 5.75 -11.19
CA GLY A 50 2.67 4.49 -11.71
C GLY A 50 4.12 4.16 -11.37
N VAL A 51 4.71 4.86 -10.38
CA VAL A 51 6.09 4.64 -9.92
C VAL A 51 6.13 3.64 -8.76
N HIS A 52 5.27 3.80 -7.77
CA HIS A 52 5.17 2.92 -6.61
C HIS A 52 3.88 2.11 -6.57
N SER A 53 2.81 2.66 -7.10
CA SER A 53 1.45 2.13 -7.03
C SER A 53 0.62 2.69 -8.18
N HIS A 54 -0.64 2.27 -8.27
CA HIS A 54 -1.62 2.88 -9.16
C HIS A 54 -3.01 2.80 -8.52
N ILE A 55 -3.81 3.87 -8.62
CA ILE A 55 -5.16 3.95 -8.03
C ILE A 55 -6.09 2.84 -8.56
N ASP A 56 -5.96 2.43 -9.81
CA ASP A 56 -6.76 1.33 -10.36
C ASP A 56 -6.49 -0.01 -9.69
N HIS A 57 -5.27 -0.21 -9.13
CA HIS A 57 -4.95 -1.43 -8.41
C HIS A 57 -5.68 -1.48 -7.06
N VAL A 58 -5.77 -0.35 -6.33
CA VAL A 58 -6.55 -0.33 -5.08
C VAL A 58 -8.04 -0.49 -5.36
N LYS A 59 -8.58 0.09 -6.43
CA LYS A 59 -9.97 -0.15 -6.86
C LYS A 59 -10.23 -1.63 -7.16
N ALA A 60 -9.29 -2.30 -7.83
CA ALA A 60 -9.39 -3.74 -8.11
C ALA A 60 -9.36 -4.58 -6.83
N LEU A 61 -8.56 -4.21 -5.81
CA LEU A 61 -8.55 -4.87 -4.50
C LEU A 61 -9.88 -4.71 -3.77
N VAL A 62 -10.45 -3.51 -3.79
CA VAL A 62 -11.77 -3.26 -3.18
C VAL A 62 -12.84 -4.07 -3.89
N LYS A 63 -12.79 -4.14 -5.24
CA LYS A 63 -13.71 -4.98 -6.03
C LYS A 63 -13.57 -6.46 -5.67
N LEU A 64 -12.34 -6.99 -5.57
CA LEU A 64 -12.06 -8.36 -5.16
C LEU A 64 -12.73 -8.68 -3.82
N ALA A 65 -12.53 -7.81 -2.83
CA ALA A 65 -13.08 -8.00 -1.49
C ALA A 65 -14.61 -7.93 -1.48
N LYS A 66 -15.20 -6.95 -2.19
CA LYS A 66 -16.65 -6.83 -2.38
C LYS A 66 -17.26 -8.08 -3.03
N ASP A 67 -16.66 -8.55 -4.13
CA ASP A 67 -17.18 -9.71 -4.87
C ASP A 67 -17.20 -10.99 -4.01
N LYS A 68 -16.38 -11.04 -2.95
CA LYS A 68 -16.38 -12.11 -1.92
C LYS A 68 -17.32 -11.83 -0.75
N GLY A 69 -18.01 -10.68 -0.73
CA GLY A 69 -18.97 -10.31 0.31
C GLY A 69 -18.35 -9.63 1.53
N LEU A 70 -17.10 -9.15 1.47
CA LEU A 70 -16.49 -8.38 2.55
C LEU A 70 -16.94 -6.91 2.46
N GLU A 71 -17.49 -6.37 3.55
CA GLU A 71 -17.96 -4.99 3.65
C GLU A 71 -16.96 -4.08 4.39
N ARG A 72 -16.19 -4.65 5.33
CA ARG A 72 -15.22 -3.92 6.14
C ARG A 72 -13.90 -3.79 5.42
N ILE A 73 -13.81 -2.79 4.54
CA ILE A 73 -12.64 -2.49 3.70
C ILE A 73 -12.24 -1.05 3.96
N TYR A 74 -11.00 -0.86 4.43
CA TYR A 74 -10.48 0.44 4.82
C TYR A 74 -9.19 0.76 4.07
N VAL A 75 -9.13 1.96 3.49
CA VAL A 75 -7.94 2.45 2.78
C VAL A 75 -7.20 3.45 3.65
N HIS A 76 -5.91 3.23 3.80
CA HIS A 76 -4.95 4.14 4.39
C HIS A 76 -4.12 4.73 3.25
N GLY A 77 -4.53 5.92 2.79
CA GLY A 77 -3.94 6.56 1.61
C GLY A 77 -2.66 7.32 1.96
N PHE A 78 -1.55 6.96 1.30
CA PHE A 78 -0.33 7.76 1.36
C PHE A 78 -0.34 8.76 0.20
N MET A 79 -0.14 10.04 0.50
CA MET A 79 -0.20 11.11 -0.49
C MET A 79 1.14 11.28 -1.19
N ASP A 80 1.12 11.50 -2.49
CA ASP A 80 2.27 11.46 -3.37
C ASP A 80 3.02 12.80 -3.46
N GLY A 81 2.63 13.68 -4.36
CA GLY A 81 3.23 14.99 -4.57
C GLY A 81 4.66 14.99 -5.15
N ARG A 82 5.21 13.82 -5.54
CA ARG A 82 6.52 13.69 -6.17
C ARG A 82 6.46 13.06 -7.56
N ASP A 83 5.67 12.02 -7.70
CA ASP A 83 5.52 11.30 -8.96
C ASP A 83 4.34 11.87 -9.78
N VAL A 84 3.55 12.73 -9.15
CA VAL A 84 2.45 13.51 -9.71
C VAL A 84 2.51 14.95 -9.18
N SER A 85 1.61 15.83 -9.65
CA SER A 85 1.55 17.22 -9.18
C SER A 85 1.43 17.31 -7.66
N PRO A 86 2.14 18.28 -7.01
CA PRO A 86 2.21 18.38 -5.55
C PRO A 86 0.89 18.61 -4.83
N THR A 87 -0.18 18.98 -5.52
CA THR A 87 -1.52 19.25 -4.97
C THR A 87 -2.63 18.47 -5.68
N SER A 88 -2.29 17.34 -6.31
CA SER A 88 -3.26 16.49 -7.01
C SER A 88 -3.96 15.47 -6.11
N GLY A 89 -3.48 15.26 -4.89
CA GLY A 89 -3.94 14.23 -3.97
C GLY A 89 -5.43 14.32 -3.64
N VAL A 90 -5.99 15.52 -3.49
CA VAL A 90 -7.43 15.71 -3.27
C VAL A 90 -8.27 15.11 -4.41
N GLY A 91 -7.77 15.17 -5.65
CA GLY A 91 -8.44 14.57 -6.80
C GLY A 91 -8.51 13.05 -6.69
N PHE A 92 -7.42 12.40 -6.26
CA PHE A 92 -7.40 10.95 -6.06
C PHE A 92 -8.26 10.51 -4.87
N VAL A 93 -8.32 11.32 -3.80
CA VAL A 93 -9.23 11.08 -2.67
C VAL A 93 -10.68 11.11 -3.15
N LYS A 94 -11.09 12.17 -3.87
CA LYS A 94 -12.44 12.31 -4.43
C LYS A 94 -12.78 11.16 -5.40
N GLU A 95 -11.84 10.76 -6.24
CA GLU A 95 -11.99 9.65 -7.19
C GLU A 95 -12.22 8.31 -6.46
N LEU A 96 -11.49 8.07 -5.38
CA LEU A 96 -11.65 6.83 -4.61
C LEU A 96 -12.94 6.82 -3.80
N GLU A 97 -13.32 7.94 -3.18
CA GLU A 97 -14.60 8.05 -2.47
C GLU A 97 -15.80 7.87 -3.41
N ALA A 98 -15.77 8.48 -4.59
CA ALA A 98 -16.81 8.28 -5.61
C ALA A 98 -16.90 6.81 -6.04
N TYR A 99 -15.77 6.11 -6.16
CA TYR A 99 -15.77 4.69 -6.45
C TYR A 99 -16.38 3.86 -5.30
N PHE A 100 -16.12 4.20 -4.05
CA PHE A 100 -16.76 3.55 -2.89
C PHE A 100 -18.28 3.75 -2.87
N GLU A 101 -18.74 4.94 -3.20
CA GLU A 101 -20.18 5.23 -3.35
C GLU A 101 -20.80 4.38 -4.46
N GLU A 102 -20.15 4.31 -5.61
CA GLU A 102 -20.62 3.51 -6.76
C GLU A 102 -20.77 2.04 -6.43
N ILE A 103 -19.78 1.46 -5.76
CA ILE A 103 -19.80 0.02 -5.47
C ILE A 103 -20.43 -0.33 -4.12
N GLY A 104 -20.70 0.65 -3.26
CA GLY A 104 -21.40 0.50 -1.99
C GLY A 104 -20.56 -0.05 -0.83
N VAL A 105 -19.22 -0.12 -0.96
CA VAL A 105 -18.29 -0.59 0.09
C VAL A 105 -16.98 0.19 0.05
N GLY A 106 -16.27 0.18 1.18
CA GLY A 106 -14.97 0.84 1.33
C GLY A 106 -15.08 2.20 2.00
N LYS A 107 -14.04 2.56 2.73
CA LYS A 107 -13.88 3.89 3.36
C LYS A 107 -12.40 4.24 3.44
N ILE A 108 -12.08 5.53 3.37
CA ILE A 108 -10.76 6.03 3.73
C ILE A 108 -10.72 6.15 5.26
N ALA A 109 -9.74 5.50 5.89
CA ALA A 109 -9.57 5.50 7.35
C ALA A 109 -8.44 6.41 7.83
N SER A 110 -7.44 6.67 6.99
CA SER A 110 -6.39 7.63 7.29
C SER A 110 -5.73 8.18 6.03
N ILE A 111 -5.12 9.36 6.17
CA ILE A 111 -4.30 10.03 5.16
C ILE A 111 -2.94 10.36 5.78
N SER A 112 -1.85 10.12 5.04
CA SER A 112 -0.49 10.49 5.44
C SER A 112 0.34 10.87 4.22
N GLY A 113 1.10 11.94 4.27
CA GLY A 113 2.07 12.22 3.22
C GLY A 113 3.15 11.13 3.15
N ARG A 114 3.64 10.85 1.96
CA ARG A 114 4.70 9.84 1.73
C ARG A 114 6.00 10.14 2.48
N TYR A 115 6.23 11.39 2.84
CA TYR A 115 7.36 11.81 3.67
C TYR A 115 7.39 11.06 5.01
N TYR A 116 6.21 10.76 5.58
CA TYR A 116 6.06 10.02 6.83
C TYR A 116 5.92 8.51 6.58
N ALA A 117 4.93 8.12 5.80
CA ALA A 117 4.53 6.72 5.66
C ALA A 117 5.44 5.88 4.74
N MET A 118 6.30 6.53 3.96
CA MET A 118 7.14 5.89 2.94
C MET A 118 8.61 6.34 3.04
N ASP A 119 9.13 6.52 4.27
CA ASP A 119 10.56 6.70 4.48
C ASP A 119 11.34 5.45 4.02
N ARG A 120 12.62 5.60 3.70
CA ARG A 120 13.52 4.51 3.30
C ARG A 120 14.95 4.70 3.83
N ASP A 121 15.11 5.67 4.73
CA ASP A 121 16.42 6.09 5.25
C ASP A 121 16.54 5.83 6.76
N ASN A 122 15.66 4.91 7.30
CA ASN A 122 15.56 4.53 8.71
C ASN A 122 15.28 5.71 9.65
N ARG A 123 14.49 6.66 9.17
CA ARG A 123 14.00 7.77 9.98
C ARG A 123 12.73 7.36 10.71
N TRP A 124 12.91 6.50 11.69
CA TRP A 124 11.82 5.84 12.39
C TRP A 124 10.82 6.80 13.02
N GLU A 125 11.26 8.00 13.41
CA GLU A 125 10.38 9.07 13.91
C GLU A 125 9.32 9.55 12.91
N ARG A 126 9.53 9.31 11.60
CA ARG A 126 8.53 9.58 10.57
C ARG A 126 7.55 8.44 10.45
N ILE A 127 8.07 7.22 10.38
CA ILE A 127 7.27 5.99 10.29
C ILE A 127 6.39 5.85 11.54
N GLU A 128 6.89 6.16 12.74
CA GLU A 128 6.15 6.11 13.99
C GLU A 128 4.89 6.98 13.95
N LYS A 129 4.98 8.20 13.42
CA LYS A 129 3.81 9.09 13.28
C LYS A 129 2.71 8.49 12.41
N ALA A 130 3.09 7.86 11.29
CA ALA A 130 2.14 7.20 10.42
C ALA A 130 1.61 5.90 11.07
N TYR A 131 2.47 5.12 11.71
CA TYR A 131 2.09 3.93 12.48
C TYR A 131 1.09 4.25 13.59
N ASP A 132 1.34 5.30 14.37
CA ASP A 132 0.47 5.77 15.45
C ASP A 132 -0.96 6.07 14.96
N VAL A 133 -1.08 6.66 13.76
CA VAL A 133 -2.40 6.88 13.12
C VAL A 133 -3.05 5.57 12.69
N LEU A 134 -2.27 4.65 12.12
CA LEU A 134 -2.78 3.37 11.61
C LEU A 134 -3.27 2.45 12.73
N VAL A 135 -2.56 2.39 13.85
CA VAL A 135 -2.78 1.39 14.91
C VAL A 135 -3.48 2.01 16.13
N HIS A 136 -3.05 3.20 16.55
CA HIS A 136 -3.49 3.80 17.81
C HIS A 136 -4.51 4.92 17.64
N ALA A 137 -4.87 5.28 16.39
CA ALA A 137 -5.65 6.48 16.08
C ALA A 137 -5.07 7.74 16.76
N LYS A 138 -3.74 7.81 16.86
CA LYS A 138 -3.03 8.93 17.50
C LYS A 138 -2.47 9.87 16.43
N GLY A 139 -3.08 11.05 16.32
CA GLY A 139 -2.73 12.06 15.32
C GLY A 139 -3.80 13.14 15.24
N GLU A 140 -3.77 13.92 14.18
CA GLU A 140 -4.88 14.83 13.87
C GLU A 140 -6.13 14.03 13.47
N PHE A 141 -7.32 14.57 13.76
CA PHE A 141 -8.59 14.01 13.35
C PHE A 141 -9.29 14.91 12.35
N LYS A 142 -9.85 14.33 11.30
CA LYS A 142 -10.72 15.00 10.32
C LYS A 142 -11.89 14.07 9.97
N GLU A 143 -13.09 14.62 9.90
CA GLU A 143 -14.28 13.83 9.56
C GLU A 143 -14.31 13.42 8.08
N SER A 144 -13.58 14.13 7.20
CA SER A 144 -13.52 13.88 5.76
C SER A 144 -12.08 13.92 5.25
N ALA A 145 -11.73 12.95 4.42
CA ALA A 145 -10.43 12.92 3.75
C ALA A 145 -10.26 14.07 2.75
N VAL A 146 -11.33 14.45 2.06
CA VAL A 146 -11.34 15.62 1.15
C VAL A 146 -11.06 16.90 1.91
N VAL A 147 -11.78 17.15 3.02
CA VAL A 147 -11.58 18.34 3.86
C VAL A 147 -10.17 18.36 4.43
N CYS A 148 -9.62 17.21 4.86
CA CYS A 148 -8.23 17.09 5.31
C CYS A 148 -7.26 17.61 4.25
N MET A 149 -7.42 17.20 3.01
CA MET A 149 -6.54 17.63 1.92
C MET A 149 -6.70 19.10 1.57
N GLU A 150 -7.94 19.62 1.49
CA GLU A 150 -8.22 21.01 1.18
C GLU A 150 -7.65 21.96 2.24
N GLU A 151 -7.87 21.68 3.53
CA GLU A 151 -7.29 22.47 4.63
C GLU A 151 -5.75 22.39 4.69
N THR A 152 -5.18 21.26 4.26
CA THR A 152 -3.73 21.10 4.16
C THR A 152 -3.15 22.05 3.11
N TYR A 153 -3.81 22.16 1.95
CA TYR A 153 -3.39 23.09 0.89
C TYR A 153 -3.57 24.57 1.29
N GLU A 154 -4.63 24.90 2.04
CA GLU A 154 -4.82 26.25 2.59
C GLU A 154 -3.67 26.67 3.50
N LYS A 155 -3.04 25.73 4.20
CA LYS A 155 -1.83 25.94 5.01
C LYS A 155 -0.53 26.00 4.19
N GLY A 156 -0.61 25.86 2.86
CA GLY A 156 0.56 25.83 1.96
C GLY A 156 1.36 24.53 2.01
N ILE A 157 0.79 23.46 2.57
CA ILE A 157 1.42 22.13 2.65
C ILE A 157 0.99 21.31 1.43
N THR A 158 1.94 20.66 0.79
CA THR A 158 1.70 19.79 -0.38
C THR A 158 1.48 18.33 0.01
N ASP A 159 1.01 17.53 -0.91
CA ASP A 159 0.69 16.10 -0.75
C ASP A 159 1.77 15.32 -0.01
N GLU A 160 3.04 15.50 -0.39
CA GLU A 160 4.17 14.79 0.18
C GLU A 160 4.26 14.94 1.70
N PHE A 161 3.88 16.11 2.22
CA PHE A 161 4.08 16.51 3.62
C PHE A 161 2.80 16.55 4.45
N VAL A 162 1.69 16.02 3.94
CA VAL A 162 0.44 15.88 4.71
C VAL A 162 0.72 15.17 6.02
N LEU A 163 0.38 15.80 7.13
CA LEU A 163 0.55 15.17 8.44
C LEU A 163 -0.31 13.93 8.55
N PRO A 164 0.20 12.85 9.18
CA PRO A 164 -0.60 11.66 9.45
C PRO A 164 -1.87 12.03 10.19
N THR A 165 -3.02 11.75 9.58
CA THR A 165 -4.35 12.19 10.01
C THR A 165 -5.31 11.01 10.01
N VAL A 166 -6.03 10.83 11.11
CA VAL A 166 -7.13 9.86 11.27
C VAL A 166 -8.39 10.42 10.63
N ILE A 167 -9.04 9.66 9.78
CA ILE A 167 -10.36 10.02 9.25
C ILE A 167 -11.43 9.43 10.18
N GLY A 168 -12.28 10.31 10.68
CA GLY A 168 -13.32 10.01 11.67
C GLY A 168 -13.42 11.08 12.72
N LYS A 169 -14.21 10.84 13.75
CA LYS A 169 -14.34 11.71 14.91
C LYS A 169 -13.33 11.34 15.99
N GLU A 170 -12.90 12.31 16.77
CA GLU A 170 -12.06 12.05 17.94
C GLU A 170 -12.75 11.02 18.88
N GLY A 171 -12.00 9.98 19.23
CA GLY A 171 -12.56 8.84 19.99
C GLY A 171 -13.39 7.85 19.18
N ALA A 172 -13.68 8.12 17.91
CA ALA A 172 -14.41 7.25 16.99
C ALA A 172 -13.78 7.25 15.57
N PRO A 173 -12.55 6.71 15.43
CA PRO A 173 -11.89 6.59 14.13
C PRO A 173 -12.73 5.70 13.18
N THR A 174 -12.62 5.93 11.88
CA THR A 174 -13.26 5.08 10.87
C THR A 174 -12.80 3.63 11.01
N ALA A 175 -11.50 3.39 11.15
CA ALA A 175 -10.92 2.11 11.50
C ALA A 175 -9.46 2.28 11.97
N THR A 176 -8.98 1.29 12.75
CA THR A 176 -7.58 1.10 13.11
C THR A 176 -7.20 -0.36 12.94
N ILE A 177 -5.93 -0.63 12.66
CA ILE A 177 -5.40 -1.98 12.49
C ILE A 177 -5.32 -2.67 13.85
N LYS A 178 -5.84 -3.89 13.95
CA LYS A 178 -5.93 -4.70 15.18
C LYS A 178 -5.50 -6.14 14.93
N ASN A 179 -5.29 -6.88 16.02
CA ASN A 179 -5.05 -8.32 15.92
C ASN A 179 -6.18 -9.04 15.17
N GLY A 180 -5.83 -9.93 14.28
CA GLY A 180 -6.74 -10.71 13.46
C GLY A 180 -7.13 -10.05 12.13
N ASP A 181 -6.75 -8.79 11.93
CA ASP A 181 -7.01 -8.09 10.67
C ASP A 181 -6.10 -8.57 9.53
N SER A 182 -6.51 -8.23 8.33
CA SER A 182 -5.74 -8.47 7.12
C SER A 182 -5.23 -7.16 6.53
N ILE A 183 -4.00 -7.19 6.03
CA ILE A 183 -3.38 -6.06 5.34
C ILE A 183 -3.01 -6.47 3.92
N ILE A 184 -3.29 -5.60 2.95
CA ILE A 184 -2.69 -5.64 1.63
C ILE A 184 -1.98 -4.31 1.39
N PHE A 185 -0.64 -4.34 1.30
CA PHE A 185 0.13 -3.17 0.93
C PHE A 185 0.23 -3.12 -0.61
N PHE A 186 -0.48 -2.18 -1.24
CA PHE A 186 -0.66 -2.16 -2.69
C PHE A 186 0.44 -1.45 -3.49
N ASN A 187 1.53 -1.04 -2.87
CA ASN A 187 2.72 -0.63 -3.60
C ASN A 187 3.36 -1.84 -4.28
N PHE A 188 3.69 -1.70 -5.56
CA PHE A 188 4.43 -2.73 -6.31
C PHE A 188 5.94 -2.44 -6.38
N ARG A 189 6.39 -1.22 -6.04
CA ARG A 189 7.81 -0.89 -5.88
C ARG A 189 8.22 -1.05 -4.41
N PRO A 190 9.25 -1.88 -4.12
CA PRO A 190 9.54 -2.33 -2.76
C PRO A 190 10.21 -1.32 -1.85
N ASP A 191 11.08 -0.44 -2.39
CA ASP A 191 12.05 0.34 -1.62
C ASP A 191 11.45 1.19 -0.48
N ARG A 192 10.27 1.75 -0.69
CA ARG A 192 9.58 2.61 0.29
C ARG A 192 8.43 1.93 1.05
N GLY A 193 8.21 0.64 0.83
CA GLY A 193 7.25 -0.15 1.59
C GLY A 193 7.88 -0.93 2.75
N ARG A 194 9.21 -1.09 2.75
CA ARG A 194 9.93 -1.96 3.70
C ARG A 194 9.77 -1.53 5.14
N GLU A 195 9.99 -0.25 5.43
CA GLU A 195 10.00 0.25 6.82
C GLU A 195 8.64 0.15 7.49
N MET A 196 7.58 0.57 6.81
CA MET A 196 6.21 0.42 7.33
C MET A 196 5.82 -1.05 7.48
N THR A 197 6.24 -1.92 6.54
CA THR A 197 6.01 -3.37 6.66
C THR A 197 6.73 -3.94 7.88
N ARG A 198 7.99 -3.55 8.12
CA ARG A 198 8.72 -3.96 9.33
C ARG A 198 8.06 -3.45 10.61
N ALA A 199 7.62 -2.20 10.61
CA ALA A 199 6.95 -1.61 11.75
C ALA A 199 5.62 -2.33 12.09
N LEU A 200 4.88 -2.83 11.11
CA LEU A 200 3.61 -3.53 11.34
C LEU A 200 3.78 -5.03 11.59
N ASN A 201 4.82 -5.68 11.05
CA ASN A 201 4.89 -7.13 10.94
C ASN A 201 6.07 -7.81 11.65
N ASP A 202 7.26 -7.17 11.75
CA ASP A 202 8.43 -7.83 12.33
C ASP A 202 8.20 -8.17 13.82
N GLN A 203 8.55 -9.38 14.24
CA GLN A 203 8.43 -9.79 15.65
C GLN A 203 9.41 -9.03 16.54
N VAL A 204 10.61 -8.77 16.03
CA VAL A 204 11.64 -7.95 16.69
C VAL A 204 11.87 -6.70 15.85
N PHE A 205 11.46 -5.57 16.38
CA PHE A 205 11.52 -4.30 15.66
C PHE A 205 12.29 -3.26 16.47
N PRO A 206 13.38 -2.69 15.92
CA PRO A 206 14.27 -1.79 16.69
C PRO A 206 13.89 -0.30 16.56
N GLY A 207 12.91 0.07 15.74
CA GLY A 207 12.68 1.47 15.37
C GLY A 207 12.04 2.31 16.48
N PHE A 208 10.98 1.81 17.09
CA PHE A 208 10.23 2.46 18.18
C PHE A 208 9.45 1.40 18.99
N ALA A 209 8.98 1.78 20.17
CA ALA A 209 8.20 0.87 21.02
C ALA A 209 6.81 0.64 20.43
N ARG A 210 6.44 -0.62 20.27
CA ARG A 210 5.13 -1.03 19.75
C ARG A 210 4.73 -2.41 20.26
N GLU A 211 3.46 -2.75 20.11
CA GLU A 211 2.96 -4.11 20.32
C GLU A 211 3.07 -4.94 19.04
N ASN A 212 3.32 -6.22 19.18
CA ASN A 212 3.23 -7.14 18.05
C ASN A 212 1.77 -7.41 17.73
N LEU A 213 1.41 -7.24 16.45
CA LEU A 213 0.09 -7.53 15.95
C LEU A 213 0.10 -8.88 15.22
N ASP A 214 -0.94 -9.67 15.44
CA ASP A 214 -1.18 -10.89 14.67
C ASP A 214 -2.00 -10.53 13.44
N LEU A 215 -1.33 -10.44 12.28
CA LEU A 215 -1.89 -9.93 11.02
C LEU A 215 -1.71 -10.95 9.89
N THR A 216 -2.71 -11.04 9.03
CA THR A 216 -2.48 -11.63 7.70
C THR A 216 -1.95 -10.55 6.77
N TYR A 217 -0.64 -10.53 6.52
CA TYR A 217 0.05 -9.46 5.82
C TYR A 217 0.42 -9.87 4.39
N VAL A 218 -0.05 -9.11 3.42
CA VAL A 218 0.21 -9.33 1.99
C VAL A 218 0.85 -8.09 1.37
N THR A 219 1.89 -8.30 0.55
CA THR A 219 2.47 -7.26 -0.31
C THR A 219 2.25 -7.61 -1.78
N LEU A 220 2.06 -6.61 -2.65
CA LEU A 220 1.91 -6.91 -4.08
C LEU A 220 3.16 -7.54 -4.67
N THR A 221 4.35 -7.09 -4.26
CA THR A 221 5.64 -7.64 -4.70
C THR A 221 6.51 -7.98 -3.50
N GLN A 222 7.60 -8.68 -3.70
CA GLN A 222 8.55 -8.96 -2.63
C GLN A 222 9.32 -7.70 -2.26
N TYR A 223 9.08 -7.17 -1.04
CA TYR A 223 9.77 -5.96 -0.56
C TYR A 223 11.17 -6.25 -0.02
N ASP A 224 11.33 -7.36 0.67
CA ASP A 224 12.59 -7.82 1.23
C ASP A 224 12.51 -9.33 1.49
N ASN A 225 13.59 -10.06 1.21
CA ASN A 225 13.65 -11.51 1.44
C ASN A 225 13.86 -11.90 2.91
N THR A 226 14.11 -10.93 3.77
CA THR A 226 14.26 -11.12 5.23
C THR A 226 12.98 -10.86 6.00
N LEU A 227 11.91 -10.42 5.33
CA LEU A 227 10.59 -10.26 5.95
C LEU A 227 9.96 -11.65 6.19
N GLU A 228 9.68 -11.96 7.44
CA GLU A 228 8.98 -13.16 7.86
C GLU A 228 7.47 -12.90 7.92
N ASN A 229 6.66 -13.94 7.75
CA ASN A 229 5.19 -13.87 7.84
C ASN A 229 4.53 -12.84 6.88
N VAL A 230 5.16 -12.57 5.73
CA VAL A 230 4.61 -11.74 4.67
C VAL A 230 4.32 -12.59 3.45
N HIS A 231 3.08 -12.57 2.99
CA HIS A 231 2.68 -13.21 1.75
C HIS A 231 2.90 -12.28 0.57
N VAL A 232 3.45 -12.79 -0.53
CA VAL A 232 3.77 -11.98 -1.73
C VAL A 232 2.82 -12.36 -2.86
N ALA A 233 2.01 -11.41 -3.33
CA ALA A 233 1.03 -11.66 -4.40
C ALA A 233 1.70 -11.96 -5.74
N TYR A 234 2.76 -11.23 -6.08
CA TYR A 234 3.53 -11.38 -7.31
C TYR A 234 5.02 -11.57 -6.98
N ALA A 235 5.43 -12.81 -6.84
CA ALA A 235 6.83 -13.15 -6.58
C ALA A 235 7.74 -12.73 -7.74
N PRO A 236 9.02 -12.42 -7.47
CA PRO A 236 10.01 -12.11 -8.50
C PRO A 236 10.12 -13.22 -9.54
N THR A 237 10.12 -12.86 -10.82
CA THR A 237 10.28 -13.82 -11.91
C THR A 237 11.75 -13.93 -12.29
N ASN A 238 12.31 -15.13 -12.18
CA ASN A 238 13.67 -15.41 -12.66
C ASN A 238 13.65 -15.63 -14.18
N PHE A 239 14.43 -14.83 -14.89
CA PHE A 239 14.58 -14.95 -16.34
C PHE A 239 15.83 -15.75 -16.68
N ASN A 240 15.63 -16.95 -17.25
CA ASN A 240 16.70 -17.73 -17.85
C ASN A 240 17.01 -17.24 -19.28
N ASN A 241 18.17 -17.59 -19.81
CA ASN A 241 18.62 -17.26 -21.17
C ASN A 241 18.59 -15.74 -21.45
N THR A 242 19.11 -14.94 -20.53
CA THR A 242 19.31 -13.50 -20.75
C THR A 242 20.52 -13.28 -21.66
N LEU A 243 20.56 -12.13 -22.37
CA LEU A 243 21.72 -11.76 -23.19
C LEU A 243 23.03 -11.84 -22.37
N GLY A 244 23.00 -11.34 -21.13
CA GLY A 244 24.18 -11.38 -20.29
C GLY A 244 24.64 -12.78 -19.91
N LYS A 245 23.71 -13.73 -19.70
CA LYS A 245 24.07 -15.12 -19.49
C LYS A 245 24.65 -15.71 -20.78
N PHE A 246 24.01 -15.51 -21.92
CA PHE A 246 24.49 -16.00 -23.21
C PHE A 246 25.92 -15.50 -23.51
N VAL A 247 26.18 -14.20 -23.33
CA VAL A 247 27.51 -13.60 -23.56
C VAL A 247 28.56 -14.19 -22.60
N ALA A 248 28.19 -14.39 -21.32
CA ALA A 248 29.07 -15.03 -20.33
C ALA A 248 29.38 -16.49 -20.69
N ASP A 249 28.39 -17.25 -21.14
CA ASP A 249 28.55 -18.67 -21.54
C ASP A 249 29.49 -18.81 -22.78
N GLN A 250 29.63 -17.74 -23.59
CA GLN A 250 30.60 -17.66 -24.70
C GLN A 250 32.00 -17.19 -24.26
N GLY A 251 32.24 -17.00 -22.98
CA GLY A 251 33.53 -16.49 -22.45
C GLY A 251 33.84 -15.03 -22.77
N ILE A 252 32.87 -14.27 -23.28
CA ILE A 252 33.02 -12.86 -23.65
C ILE A 252 32.87 -11.99 -22.40
N LYS A 253 33.86 -11.11 -22.19
CA LYS A 253 33.80 -10.12 -21.09
C LYS A 253 32.69 -9.10 -21.35
N GLN A 254 31.94 -8.75 -20.32
CA GLN A 254 30.90 -7.74 -20.39
C GLN A 254 30.93 -6.83 -19.16
N LEU A 255 30.54 -5.58 -19.36
CA LEU A 255 30.33 -4.60 -18.30
C LEU A 255 28.85 -4.22 -18.29
N ARG A 256 28.24 -4.24 -17.12
CA ARG A 256 26.88 -3.75 -16.90
C ARG A 256 26.95 -2.63 -15.89
N ILE A 257 26.38 -1.49 -16.24
CA ILE A 257 26.30 -0.30 -15.39
C ILE A 257 24.83 0.09 -15.33
N ALA A 258 24.32 0.32 -14.12
CA ALA A 258 22.97 0.81 -13.84
C ALA A 258 23.03 2.02 -12.91
#